data_d5adb7b6d2b0127c49ea919af7f13f9f
#
_entry.id   d5adb7b6d2b0127c49ea919af7f13f9f
#
_cell.length_a   1.000
_cell.length_b   1.000
_cell.length_c   1.000
_cell.angle_alpha   90.00
_cell.angle_beta   90.00
_cell.angle_gamma   90.00
#
_symmetry.space_group_name_H-M   'P 1'
#
loop_
_entity.id
_entity.type
_entity.pdbx_description
1 polymer ?
#
loop_
_entity_poly.entity_id
_entity_poly.type
_entity_poly.pdbx_seq_one_letter_code
_entity_poly.pdbx_strand_id
1 'polypeptide(L)'
;MFKINKNGILSLASLALLLVLVIPAQAQVPDFFNFDDNYYTTYGGPDLEATIVGDNEFSRGDTVTLDINLMNKGVITGFESDEDVVFGDDLGLELQEQEMEYESQKTTAIGIVATLTSSEPNVKIKSGPQEAGSLRTGEQTEEPISFTIEISKNASAEDYLLALNLMYGCQENVQITGDEKTDNGIRNMEVGLWYEAMSQNVTIPISVEEEADFEIVNVTGELIAGEEGLVHVTYENTGEMPAKDATVRITVSDPFSTTDDQAFLGSIAPGENAVATFKLKVDDTATPKMYGITSEIKYEDVDGHDQISDTMKITIETQEASSGLGQSTGMILTLVGLVGVGGLGFVGYRKLKSNDSMEEMGEN
;
A
#
# COMPACT_ATOMS: atom_id res chain seq x y z
N MET A 1 4.48 -20.90 34.14
CA MET A 1 3.22 -21.64 33.93
C MET A 1 2.23 -20.66 33.31
N PHE A 2 2.20 -20.59 31.97
CA PHE A 2 1.32 -19.62 31.25
C PHE A 2 -0.11 -20.17 31.21
N LYS A 3 -1.05 -19.45 31.78
CA LYS A 3 -2.49 -19.72 31.66
C LYS A 3 -2.96 -19.26 30.26
N ILE A 4 -3.15 -20.19 29.34
CA ILE A 4 -3.79 -19.93 28.05
C ILE A 4 -5.28 -19.71 28.32
N ASN A 5 -5.75 -18.52 27.97
CA ASN A 5 -7.15 -18.11 28.16
C ASN A 5 -8.04 -18.86 27.15
N LYS A 6 -9.10 -19.54 27.65
CA LYS A 6 -10.02 -20.35 26.80
C LYS A 6 -10.66 -19.56 25.65
N ASN A 7 -10.79 -18.26 25.77
CA ASN A 7 -11.33 -17.41 24.71
C ASN A 7 -10.35 -17.18 23.55
N GLY A 8 -9.04 -17.30 23.80
CA GLY A 8 -8.01 -17.21 22.74
C GLY A 8 -7.97 -18.49 21.86
N ILE A 9 -8.28 -19.64 22.44
CA ILE A 9 -8.33 -20.90 21.70
C ILE A 9 -9.55 -20.97 20.77
N LEU A 10 -10.71 -20.42 21.22
CA LEU A 10 -11.91 -20.37 20.36
C LEU A 10 -11.72 -19.42 19.18
N SER A 11 -11.02 -18.29 19.33
CA SER A 11 -10.78 -17.36 18.24
C SER A 11 -9.76 -17.91 17.21
N LEU A 12 -8.75 -18.66 17.66
CA LEU A 12 -7.82 -19.33 16.74
C LEU A 12 -8.50 -20.50 16.00
N ALA A 13 -9.40 -21.24 16.67
CA ALA A 13 -10.14 -22.33 16.04
C ALA A 13 -11.15 -21.83 15.02
N SER A 14 -11.80 -20.65 15.25
CA SER A 14 -12.72 -20.03 14.28
C SER A 14 -11.97 -19.45 13.07
N LEU A 15 -10.75 -18.88 13.28
CA LEU A 15 -9.92 -18.40 12.18
C LEU A 15 -9.35 -19.54 11.33
N ALA A 16 -8.96 -20.67 11.97
CA ALA A 16 -8.53 -21.87 11.26
C ALA A 16 -9.68 -22.55 10.50
N LEU A 17 -10.91 -22.48 11.02
CA LEU A 17 -12.10 -23.03 10.36
C LEU A 17 -12.53 -22.18 9.15
N LEU A 18 -12.32 -20.85 9.19
CA LEU A 18 -12.57 -19.95 8.04
C LEU A 18 -11.54 -20.14 6.91
N LEU A 19 -10.30 -20.51 7.24
CA LEU A 19 -9.26 -20.80 6.25
C LEU A 19 -9.45 -22.15 5.53
N VAL A 20 -10.21 -23.09 6.13
CA VAL A 20 -10.51 -24.41 5.54
C VAL A 20 -11.71 -24.34 4.58
N LEU A 21 -12.51 -23.26 4.59
CA LEU A 21 -13.71 -23.11 3.74
C LEU A 21 -13.46 -22.43 2.39
N VAL A 22 -12.23 -22.04 2.09
CA VAL A 22 -11.81 -21.65 0.74
C VAL A 22 -11.05 -22.82 0.09
N ILE A 23 -11.64 -23.99 0.09
CA ILE A 23 -11.29 -25.01 -0.90
C ILE A 23 -11.97 -24.51 -2.17
N PRO A 24 -11.22 -24.14 -3.24
CA PRO A 24 -11.86 -23.96 -4.53
C PRO A 24 -12.67 -25.25 -4.77
N ALA A 25 -13.96 -25.10 -5.02
CA ALA A 25 -14.75 -26.22 -5.50
C ALA A 25 -14.13 -26.59 -6.84
N GLN A 26 -13.22 -27.56 -6.84
CA GLN A 26 -12.77 -28.16 -8.08
C GLN A 26 -14.01 -28.78 -8.66
N ALA A 27 -14.48 -28.22 -9.76
CA ALA A 27 -15.58 -28.80 -10.49
C ALA A 27 -15.13 -30.21 -10.88
N GLN A 28 -15.78 -31.21 -10.31
CA GLN A 28 -15.47 -32.61 -10.62
C GLN A 28 -15.91 -32.88 -12.05
N VAL A 29 -14.96 -33.33 -12.88
CA VAL A 29 -15.25 -33.76 -14.25
C VAL A 29 -16.38 -34.79 -14.20
N PRO A 30 -17.49 -34.61 -14.93
CA PRO A 30 -18.54 -35.62 -14.99
C PRO A 30 -18.03 -36.94 -15.54
N ASP A 31 -18.49 -38.08 -15.01
CA ASP A 31 -18.04 -39.43 -15.39
C ASP A 31 -18.26 -39.76 -16.90
N PHE A 32 -19.09 -38.98 -17.59
CA PHE A 32 -19.38 -39.14 -19.01
C PHE A 32 -18.48 -38.29 -19.91
N PHE A 33 -17.62 -37.42 -19.35
CA PHE A 33 -16.70 -36.60 -20.10
C PHE A 33 -15.41 -37.39 -20.27
N ASN A 34 -15.08 -37.75 -21.51
CA ASN A 34 -13.88 -38.52 -21.84
C ASN A 34 -12.87 -37.63 -22.58
N PHE A 35 -11.84 -37.23 -21.91
CA PHE A 35 -10.76 -36.39 -22.49
C PHE A 35 -9.86 -37.16 -23.48
N ASP A 36 -10.00 -38.47 -23.58
CA ASP A 36 -9.21 -39.30 -24.48
C ASP A 36 -9.78 -39.34 -25.91
N ASP A 37 -11.00 -38.84 -26.13
CA ASP A 37 -11.70 -38.86 -27.43
C ASP A 37 -11.59 -37.48 -28.15
N ASN A 38 -10.42 -36.87 -28.18
CA ASN A 38 -10.17 -35.57 -28.82
C ASN A 38 -9.43 -35.75 -30.16
N TYR A 39 -9.73 -34.88 -31.11
CA TYR A 39 -8.96 -34.76 -32.36
C TYR A 39 -7.67 -33.99 -32.18
N TYR A 40 -7.66 -33.05 -31.21
CA TYR A 40 -6.51 -32.20 -30.92
C TYR A 40 -6.23 -32.01 -29.45
N THR A 41 -4.96 -31.93 -29.12
CA THR A 41 -4.49 -31.30 -27.87
C THR A 41 -3.94 -29.92 -28.20
N THR A 42 -4.50 -28.90 -27.56
CA THR A 42 -4.12 -27.50 -27.77
C THR A 42 -3.26 -26.99 -26.65
N TYR A 43 -2.11 -26.43 -27.00
CA TYR A 43 -1.13 -25.85 -26.09
C TYR A 43 -1.22 -24.32 -26.10
N GLY A 44 -1.13 -23.71 -24.94
CA GLY A 44 -1.24 -22.28 -24.71
C GLY A 44 -2.35 -21.96 -23.72
N GLY A 45 -2.66 -20.68 -23.55
CA GLY A 45 -3.69 -20.22 -22.61
C GLY A 45 -3.67 -18.71 -22.47
N PRO A 46 -4.52 -18.17 -21.59
CA PRO A 46 -4.51 -16.76 -21.26
C PRO A 46 -3.20 -16.34 -20.59
N ASP A 47 -2.75 -15.12 -20.88
CA ASP A 47 -1.62 -14.46 -20.21
C ASP A 47 -1.98 -13.00 -19.98
N LEU A 48 -2.28 -12.66 -18.73
CA LEU A 48 -2.79 -11.35 -18.36
C LEU A 48 -1.65 -10.42 -17.93
N GLU A 49 -1.56 -9.27 -18.59
CA GLU A 49 -0.70 -8.16 -18.20
C GLU A 49 -1.52 -7.06 -17.55
N ALA A 50 -0.96 -6.41 -16.54
CA ALA A 50 -1.58 -5.28 -15.86
C ALA A 50 -0.71 -4.03 -16.02
N THR A 51 -1.35 -2.88 -16.29
CA THR A 51 -0.68 -1.59 -16.46
C THR A 51 -1.43 -0.52 -15.68
N ILE A 52 -0.70 0.29 -14.89
CA ILE A 52 -1.27 1.44 -14.18
C ILE A 52 -1.68 2.50 -15.21
N VAL A 53 -2.84 3.08 -15.00
CA VAL A 53 -3.37 4.20 -15.78
C VAL A 53 -3.14 5.50 -15.01
N GLY A 54 -2.38 6.41 -15.59
CA GLY A 54 -2.02 7.66 -14.95
C GLY A 54 -0.69 7.59 -14.22
N ASP A 55 -0.63 8.30 -13.10
CA ASP A 55 0.57 8.42 -12.28
C ASP A 55 0.73 7.24 -11.33
N ASN A 56 1.94 6.84 -11.06
CA ASN A 56 2.31 5.81 -10.09
C ASN A 56 3.18 6.36 -8.95
N GLU A 57 3.37 7.67 -8.90
CA GLU A 57 4.08 8.40 -7.85
C GLU A 57 3.08 9.08 -6.92
N PHE A 58 3.26 8.95 -5.62
CA PHE A 58 2.31 9.40 -4.61
C PHE A 58 3.03 9.97 -3.40
N SER A 59 2.39 10.95 -2.73
CA SER A 59 2.91 11.53 -1.49
C SER A 59 2.57 10.68 -0.26
N ARG A 60 3.32 10.87 0.82
CA ARG A 60 3.06 10.25 2.12
C ARG A 60 1.72 10.70 2.69
N GLY A 61 1.01 9.78 3.34
CA GLY A 61 -0.29 10.07 3.97
C GLY A 61 -1.47 10.09 3.00
N ASP A 62 -1.22 9.93 1.70
CA ASP A 62 -2.26 9.95 0.69
C ASP A 62 -3.18 8.74 0.75
N THR A 63 -4.43 8.99 0.38
CA THR A 63 -5.40 7.94 0.05
C THR A 63 -5.83 8.16 -1.38
N VAL A 64 -5.37 7.31 -2.27
CA VAL A 64 -5.51 7.47 -3.71
C VAL A 64 -6.23 6.29 -4.35
N THR A 65 -6.79 6.52 -5.53
CA THR A 65 -7.33 5.47 -6.37
C THR A 65 -6.29 5.09 -7.42
N LEU A 66 -5.90 3.82 -7.43
CA LEU A 66 -5.02 3.23 -8.41
C LEU A 66 -5.87 2.56 -9.48
N ASP A 67 -5.82 3.07 -10.69
CA ASP A 67 -6.53 2.55 -11.84
C ASP A 67 -5.61 1.63 -12.66
N ILE A 68 -6.08 0.41 -12.96
CA ILE A 68 -5.28 -0.63 -13.62
C ILE A 68 -6.04 -1.17 -14.83
N ASN A 69 -5.41 -1.12 -15.99
CA ASN A 69 -5.87 -1.84 -17.19
C ASN A 69 -5.28 -3.24 -17.22
N LEU A 70 -6.11 -4.21 -17.59
CA LEU A 70 -5.68 -5.58 -17.90
C LEU A 70 -5.72 -5.79 -19.40
N MET A 71 -4.71 -6.51 -19.92
CA MET A 71 -4.63 -6.96 -21.31
C MET A 71 -4.31 -8.44 -21.35
N ASN A 72 -5.02 -9.19 -22.19
CA ASN A 72 -4.72 -10.59 -22.42
C ASN A 72 -3.79 -10.75 -23.63
N LYS A 73 -2.54 -11.19 -23.38
CA LYS A 73 -1.51 -11.46 -24.39
C LYS A 73 -1.35 -12.95 -24.70
N GLY A 74 -2.21 -13.77 -24.09
CA GLY A 74 -2.18 -15.21 -24.28
C GLY A 74 -2.30 -15.62 -25.73
N VAL A 75 -1.61 -16.68 -26.10
CA VAL A 75 -1.59 -17.21 -27.47
C VAL A 75 -1.66 -18.73 -27.46
N ILE A 76 -2.20 -19.30 -28.54
CA ILE A 76 -2.02 -20.72 -28.84
C ILE A 76 -0.56 -20.92 -29.27
N THR A 77 0.13 -21.82 -28.61
CA THR A 77 1.54 -22.15 -28.90
C THR A 77 1.70 -23.39 -29.74
N GLY A 78 0.65 -24.22 -29.86
CA GLY A 78 0.68 -25.42 -30.72
C GLY A 78 -0.62 -26.18 -30.67
N PHE A 79 -0.83 -27.00 -31.70
CA PHE A 79 -1.85 -28.04 -31.79
C PHE A 79 -1.14 -29.37 -32.08
N GLU A 80 -1.50 -30.40 -31.36
CA GLU A 80 -1.09 -31.77 -31.62
C GLU A 80 -2.34 -32.55 -32.08
N SER A 81 -2.22 -33.28 -33.19
CA SER A 81 -3.31 -34.15 -33.68
C SER A 81 -3.24 -35.47 -32.92
N ASP A 82 -4.31 -35.81 -32.23
CA ASP A 82 -4.41 -37.01 -31.38
C ASP A 82 -5.06 -38.18 -32.15
N GLU A 83 -5.90 -37.86 -33.17
CA GLU A 83 -6.55 -38.84 -34.02
C GLU A 83 -6.27 -38.61 -35.54
N ASP A 84 -6.00 -39.70 -36.24
CA ASP A 84 -5.88 -39.72 -37.68
C ASP A 84 -7.26 -39.88 -38.34
N VAL A 85 -7.78 -38.83 -38.97
CA VAL A 85 -9.02 -38.95 -39.76
C VAL A 85 -8.74 -39.69 -41.05
N VAL A 86 -9.50 -40.78 -41.31
CA VAL A 86 -9.34 -41.65 -42.47
C VAL A 86 -9.82 -40.92 -43.73
N PHE A 87 -9.07 -41.03 -44.83
CA PHE A 87 -9.48 -40.45 -46.13
C PHE A 87 -10.86 -40.96 -46.57
N GLY A 88 -11.80 -40.04 -46.77
CA GLY A 88 -13.22 -40.34 -47.14
C GLY A 88 -14.14 -40.39 -45.93
N ASP A 89 -13.69 -40.12 -44.75
CA ASP A 89 -14.52 -39.89 -43.57
C ASP A 89 -14.91 -38.39 -43.47
N ASP A 90 -15.97 -38.03 -44.21
CA ASP A 90 -16.45 -36.64 -44.25
C ASP A 90 -17.01 -36.17 -42.90
N LEU A 91 -17.47 -37.07 -42.04
CA LEU A 91 -17.96 -36.75 -40.69
C LEU A 91 -16.78 -36.43 -39.77
N GLY A 92 -15.77 -37.30 -39.75
CA GLY A 92 -14.58 -37.09 -38.94
C GLY A 92 -13.84 -35.78 -39.29
N LEU A 93 -13.73 -35.43 -40.55
CA LEU A 93 -13.14 -34.16 -41.00
C LEU A 93 -13.94 -32.95 -40.48
N GLU A 94 -15.26 -32.99 -40.50
CA GLU A 94 -16.13 -31.91 -40.04
C GLU A 94 -16.04 -31.76 -38.52
N LEU A 95 -16.02 -32.89 -37.78
CA LEU A 95 -15.86 -32.87 -36.33
C LEU A 95 -14.51 -32.31 -35.91
N GLN A 96 -13.44 -32.71 -36.60
CA GLN A 96 -12.08 -32.19 -36.40
C GLN A 96 -12.00 -30.69 -36.65
N GLU A 97 -12.63 -30.16 -37.72
CA GLU A 97 -12.67 -28.71 -37.99
C GLU A 97 -13.44 -27.95 -36.92
N GLN A 98 -14.58 -28.48 -36.45
CA GLN A 98 -15.37 -27.86 -35.39
C GLN A 98 -14.62 -27.86 -34.07
N GLU A 99 -13.95 -28.94 -33.71
CA GLU A 99 -13.15 -29.00 -32.47
C GLU A 99 -12.03 -27.97 -32.47
N MET A 100 -11.30 -27.84 -33.60
CA MET A 100 -10.26 -26.81 -33.74
C MET A 100 -10.78 -25.38 -33.55
N GLU A 101 -12.00 -25.10 -34.04
CA GLU A 101 -12.64 -23.79 -33.84
C GLU A 101 -12.92 -23.52 -32.36
N TYR A 102 -13.46 -24.49 -31.61
CA TYR A 102 -13.68 -24.35 -30.18
C TYR A 102 -12.35 -24.30 -29.39
N GLU A 103 -11.39 -25.15 -29.73
CA GLU A 103 -10.07 -25.18 -29.10
C GLU A 103 -9.32 -23.85 -29.28
N SER A 104 -9.56 -23.10 -30.34
CA SER A 104 -8.98 -21.78 -30.55
C SER A 104 -9.38 -20.76 -29.47
N GLN A 105 -10.45 -21.02 -28.70
CA GLN A 105 -10.94 -20.15 -27.61
C GLN A 105 -10.21 -20.37 -26.28
N LYS A 106 -9.30 -21.35 -26.20
CA LYS A 106 -8.53 -21.69 -24.99
C LYS A 106 -7.76 -20.51 -24.40
N THR A 107 -7.43 -19.51 -25.22
CA THR A 107 -6.72 -18.31 -24.79
C THR A 107 -7.60 -17.23 -24.17
N THR A 108 -8.91 -17.45 -24.04
CA THR A 108 -9.82 -16.49 -23.44
C THR A 108 -9.80 -16.61 -21.92
N ALA A 109 -9.49 -15.51 -21.20
CA ALA A 109 -9.67 -15.42 -19.75
C ALA A 109 -11.13 -15.06 -19.44
N ILE A 110 -11.83 -15.90 -18.69
CA ILE A 110 -13.28 -15.80 -18.47
C ILE A 110 -13.55 -15.39 -17.02
N GLY A 111 -14.34 -14.33 -16.82
CA GLY A 111 -14.80 -13.92 -15.50
C GLY A 111 -13.65 -13.55 -14.56
N ILE A 112 -12.75 -12.67 -15.02
CA ILE A 112 -11.57 -12.26 -14.29
C ILE A 112 -11.96 -11.50 -13.01
N VAL A 113 -11.46 -11.99 -11.87
CA VAL A 113 -11.55 -11.34 -10.57
C VAL A 113 -10.15 -10.95 -10.13
N ALA A 114 -9.93 -9.66 -9.96
CA ALA A 114 -8.65 -9.08 -9.55
C ALA A 114 -8.67 -8.72 -8.07
N THR A 115 -7.65 -9.11 -7.33
CA THR A 115 -7.46 -8.80 -5.90
C THR A 115 -6.08 -8.19 -5.70
N LEU A 116 -6.05 -6.91 -5.31
CA LEU A 116 -4.80 -6.22 -4.97
C LEU A 116 -4.45 -6.48 -3.50
N THR A 117 -3.19 -6.78 -3.24
CA THR A 117 -2.66 -7.00 -1.89
C THR A 117 -1.30 -6.34 -1.72
N SER A 118 -0.98 -5.98 -0.48
CA SER A 118 0.34 -5.45 -0.12
C SER A 118 0.93 -6.28 1.02
N SER A 119 2.20 -6.62 0.92
CA SER A 119 2.99 -7.16 2.03
C SER A 119 3.66 -6.04 2.85
N GLU A 120 3.64 -4.81 2.32
CA GLU A 120 4.31 -3.67 2.91
C GLU A 120 3.42 -3.01 3.97
N PRO A 121 3.90 -2.82 5.21
CA PRO A 121 3.09 -2.26 6.29
C PRO A 121 2.70 -0.80 6.05
N ASN A 122 3.45 -0.09 5.21
CA ASN A 122 3.27 1.32 4.90
C ASN A 122 2.23 1.56 3.78
N VAL A 123 1.81 0.52 3.05
CA VAL A 123 0.80 0.63 2.01
C VAL A 123 -0.36 -0.31 2.31
N LYS A 124 -1.54 0.24 2.55
CA LYS A 124 -2.76 -0.51 2.89
C LYS A 124 -3.76 -0.48 1.74
N ILE A 125 -4.23 -1.64 1.34
CA ILE A 125 -5.31 -1.77 0.36
C ILE A 125 -6.66 -1.61 1.08
N LYS A 126 -7.49 -0.69 0.63
CA LYS A 126 -8.82 -0.40 1.20
C LYS A 126 -9.96 -1.02 0.38
N SER A 127 -9.72 -1.39 -0.86
CA SER A 127 -10.71 -2.02 -1.75
C SER A 127 -10.72 -3.53 -1.59
N GLY A 128 -11.88 -4.11 -1.82
CA GLY A 128 -12.03 -5.55 -2.02
C GLY A 128 -11.70 -5.99 -3.45
N PRO A 129 -11.94 -7.28 -3.78
CA PRO A 129 -11.79 -7.79 -5.14
C PRO A 129 -12.64 -7.02 -6.15
N GLN A 130 -12.13 -6.88 -7.38
CA GLN A 130 -12.77 -6.19 -8.51
C GLN A 130 -13.00 -7.17 -9.65
N GLU A 131 -14.14 -7.05 -10.34
CA GLU A 131 -14.46 -7.83 -11.53
C GLU A 131 -13.99 -7.07 -12.79
N ALA A 132 -13.24 -7.76 -13.67
CA ALA A 132 -12.72 -7.20 -14.90
C ALA A 132 -13.38 -7.80 -16.17
N GLY A 133 -14.39 -8.66 -16.00
CA GLY A 133 -15.09 -9.31 -17.11
C GLY A 133 -14.27 -10.44 -17.74
N SER A 134 -14.38 -10.59 -19.05
CA SER A 134 -13.66 -11.62 -19.83
C SER A 134 -12.87 -10.96 -20.94
N LEU A 135 -11.65 -11.46 -21.18
CA LEU A 135 -10.74 -10.92 -22.19
C LEU A 135 -10.27 -12.02 -23.16
N ARG A 136 -10.50 -11.82 -24.44
CA ARG A 136 -9.90 -12.64 -25.51
C ARG A 136 -8.46 -12.21 -25.75
N THR A 137 -7.72 -13.03 -26.48
CA THR A 137 -6.38 -12.68 -26.94
C THR A 137 -6.38 -11.32 -27.63
N GLY A 138 -5.50 -10.41 -27.18
CA GLY A 138 -5.33 -9.07 -27.73
C GLY A 138 -6.36 -8.05 -27.22
N GLU A 139 -7.34 -8.45 -26.41
CA GLU A 139 -8.28 -7.53 -25.78
C GLU A 139 -7.71 -6.97 -24.47
N GLN A 140 -8.14 -5.75 -24.16
CA GLN A 140 -7.90 -5.10 -22.87
C GLN A 140 -9.24 -4.69 -22.23
N THR A 141 -9.23 -4.43 -20.93
CA THR A 141 -10.40 -3.92 -20.22
C THR A 141 -10.90 -2.61 -20.86
N GLU A 142 -12.21 -2.50 -21.08
CA GLU A 142 -12.81 -1.27 -21.63
C GLU A 142 -12.69 -0.11 -20.64
N GLU A 143 -12.85 -0.40 -19.35
CA GLU A 143 -12.63 0.54 -18.25
C GLU A 143 -11.60 -0.06 -17.28
N PRO A 144 -10.71 0.77 -16.70
CA PRO A 144 -9.77 0.31 -15.70
C PRO A 144 -10.48 -0.26 -14.46
N ILE A 145 -9.88 -1.26 -13.85
CA ILE A 145 -10.26 -1.69 -12.49
C ILE A 145 -9.60 -0.76 -11.47
N SER A 146 -10.36 -0.35 -10.45
CA SER A 146 -9.94 0.69 -9.51
C SER A 146 -9.74 0.12 -8.11
N PHE A 147 -8.60 0.44 -7.50
CA PHE A 147 -8.28 0.08 -6.12
C PHE A 147 -7.94 1.32 -5.31
N THR A 148 -8.56 1.46 -4.14
CA THR A 148 -8.17 2.49 -3.18
C THR A 148 -7.03 1.98 -2.32
N ILE A 149 -5.93 2.73 -2.29
CA ILE A 149 -4.76 2.46 -1.43
C ILE A 149 -4.55 3.64 -0.48
N GLU A 150 -4.05 3.36 0.72
CA GLU A 150 -3.64 4.34 1.73
C GLU A 150 -2.16 4.18 1.98
N ILE A 151 -1.40 5.24 1.77
CA ILE A 151 0.03 5.33 2.04
C ILE A 151 0.22 5.90 3.44
N SER A 152 1.07 5.27 4.22
CA SER A 152 1.39 5.74 5.59
C SER A 152 2.13 7.09 5.53
N LYS A 153 1.83 7.97 6.48
CA LYS A 153 2.62 9.20 6.68
C LYS A 153 4.09 8.94 7.00
N ASN A 154 4.39 7.74 7.50
CA ASN A 154 5.77 7.32 7.82
C ASN A 154 6.33 6.38 6.74
N ALA A 155 5.78 6.38 5.53
CA ALA A 155 6.33 5.61 4.42
C ALA A 155 7.69 6.21 4.01
N SER A 156 8.68 5.36 3.72
CA SER A 156 9.93 5.81 3.13
C SER A 156 9.72 6.18 1.65
N ALA A 157 10.52 7.11 1.14
CA ALA A 157 10.55 7.42 -0.28
C ALA A 157 11.28 6.30 -1.04
N GLU A 158 10.51 5.34 -1.54
CA GLU A 158 11.01 4.16 -2.26
C GLU A 158 9.90 3.52 -3.11
N ASP A 159 10.30 2.55 -3.93
CA ASP A 159 9.35 1.77 -4.71
C ASP A 159 8.73 0.66 -3.85
N TYR A 160 7.41 0.60 -3.85
CA TYR A 160 6.61 -0.44 -3.20
C TYR A 160 6.01 -1.37 -4.23
N LEU A 161 6.17 -2.67 -4.04
CA LEU A 161 5.68 -3.69 -4.95
C LEU A 161 4.39 -4.29 -4.42
N LEU A 162 3.27 -3.98 -5.07
CA LEU A 162 1.97 -4.55 -4.76
C LEU A 162 1.76 -5.83 -5.58
N ALA A 163 1.01 -6.78 -5.04
CA ALA A 163 0.68 -8.02 -5.74
C ALA A 163 -0.78 -7.99 -6.18
N LEU A 164 -1.02 -8.04 -7.49
CA LEU A 164 -2.32 -8.20 -8.10
C LEU A 164 -2.54 -9.68 -8.44
N ASN A 165 -3.41 -10.35 -7.68
CA ASN A 165 -3.83 -11.69 -7.96
C ASN A 165 -5.04 -11.66 -8.89
N LEU A 166 -4.94 -12.35 -10.02
CA LEU A 166 -5.97 -12.49 -11.05
C LEU A 166 -6.46 -13.93 -11.03
N MET A 167 -7.74 -14.13 -10.73
CA MET A 167 -8.41 -15.42 -10.82
C MET A 167 -9.38 -15.38 -11.99
N TYR A 168 -9.36 -16.40 -12.85
CA TYR A 168 -10.21 -16.48 -14.03
C TYR A 168 -10.42 -17.93 -14.43
N GLY A 169 -11.48 -18.18 -15.22
CA GLY A 169 -11.68 -19.46 -15.89
C GLY A 169 -10.98 -19.46 -17.25
N CYS A 170 -10.46 -20.59 -17.67
CA CYS A 170 -10.07 -20.83 -19.06
C CYS A 170 -10.59 -22.18 -19.52
N GLN A 171 -10.78 -22.32 -20.83
CA GLN A 171 -11.15 -23.58 -21.41
C GLN A 171 -9.96 -24.54 -21.31
N GLU A 172 -10.18 -25.71 -20.75
CA GLU A 172 -9.16 -26.76 -20.63
C GLU A 172 -9.22 -27.71 -21.83
N ASN A 173 -10.44 -28.14 -22.18
CA ASN A 173 -10.63 -29.12 -23.25
C ASN A 173 -12.01 -28.97 -23.90
N VAL A 174 -12.12 -29.52 -25.12
CA VAL A 174 -13.34 -29.62 -25.91
C VAL A 174 -13.51 -31.06 -26.36
N GLN A 175 -14.73 -31.57 -26.34
CA GLN A 175 -15.08 -32.85 -26.90
C GLN A 175 -16.26 -32.65 -27.85
N ILE A 176 -16.14 -33.12 -29.09
CA ILE A 176 -17.22 -33.03 -30.09
C ILE A 176 -17.55 -34.41 -30.64
N THR A 177 -18.85 -34.74 -30.61
CA THR A 177 -19.35 -35.98 -31.18
C THR A 177 -20.54 -35.70 -32.07
N GLY A 178 -20.84 -36.62 -32.99
CA GLY A 178 -22.00 -36.55 -33.87
C GLY A 178 -22.21 -37.86 -34.65
N ASP A 179 -23.44 -38.04 -35.18
CA ASP A 179 -23.80 -39.30 -35.83
C ASP A 179 -23.50 -39.33 -37.35
N GLU A 180 -23.79 -38.21 -38.05
CA GLU A 180 -23.78 -38.19 -39.50
C GLU A 180 -23.63 -36.75 -40.02
N LYS A 181 -22.77 -36.57 -41.08
CA LYS A 181 -22.72 -35.33 -41.83
C LYS A 181 -23.90 -35.21 -42.79
N THR A 182 -24.58 -34.06 -42.78
CA THR A 182 -25.69 -33.73 -43.67
C THR A 182 -25.45 -32.43 -44.38
N ASP A 183 -26.26 -32.09 -45.43
CA ASP A 183 -26.16 -30.80 -46.14
C ASP A 183 -26.36 -29.56 -45.20
N ASN A 184 -26.93 -29.77 -44.03
CA ASN A 184 -27.23 -28.72 -43.06
C ASN A 184 -26.33 -28.78 -41.78
N GLY A 185 -25.24 -29.49 -41.80
CA GLY A 185 -24.33 -29.71 -40.68
C GLY A 185 -24.34 -31.13 -40.15
N ILE A 186 -23.88 -31.34 -38.92
CA ILE A 186 -23.77 -32.64 -38.27
C ILE A 186 -25.08 -32.97 -37.51
N ARG A 187 -25.63 -34.17 -37.77
CA ARG A 187 -26.80 -34.67 -37.04
C ARG A 187 -26.40 -35.08 -35.62
N ASN A 188 -27.24 -34.71 -34.65
CA ASN A 188 -27.04 -35.01 -33.24
C ASN A 188 -25.63 -34.63 -32.74
N MET A 189 -25.13 -33.46 -33.21
CA MET A 189 -23.87 -32.93 -32.71
C MET A 189 -23.99 -32.60 -31.21
N GLU A 190 -23.09 -33.15 -30.42
CA GLU A 190 -22.91 -32.84 -29.00
C GLU A 190 -21.57 -32.20 -28.81
N VAL A 191 -21.52 -31.09 -28.02
CA VAL A 191 -20.31 -30.35 -27.70
C VAL A 191 -20.17 -30.33 -26.20
N GLY A 192 -19.08 -30.88 -25.70
CA GLY A 192 -18.66 -30.79 -24.31
C GLY A 192 -17.52 -29.75 -24.19
N LEU A 193 -17.70 -28.79 -23.31
CA LEU A 193 -16.66 -27.79 -23.01
C LEU A 193 -16.28 -27.92 -21.55
N TRP A 194 -15.00 -28.05 -21.29
CA TRP A 194 -14.45 -28.13 -19.95
C TRP A 194 -13.63 -26.91 -19.61
N TYR A 195 -13.86 -26.34 -18.41
CA TYR A 195 -13.17 -25.13 -17.96
C TYR A 195 -12.47 -25.41 -16.62
N GLU A 196 -11.28 -24.86 -16.47
CA GLU A 196 -10.55 -24.85 -15.21
C GLU A 196 -10.40 -23.43 -14.66
N ALA A 197 -10.16 -23.36 -13.34
CA ALA A 197 -9.88 -22.10 -12.67
C ALA A 197 -8.37 -21.86 -12.63
N MET A 198 -7.94 -20.75 -13.19
CA MET A 198 -6.56 -20.33 -13.23
C MET A 198 -6.29 -19.18 -12.25
N SER A 199 -5.05 -19.05 -11.82
CA SER A 199 -4.60 -17.94 -10.99
C SER A 199 -3.25 -17.44 -11.49
N GLN A 200 -3.15 -16.12 -11.68
CA GLN A 200 -1.93 -15.44 -12.10
C GLN A 200 -1.63 -14.29 -11.15
N ASN A 201 -0.36 -14.10 -10.78
CA ASN A 201 0.08 -12.98 -9.97
C ASN A 201 0.87 -12.00 -10.83
N VAL A 202 0.49 -10.72 -10.78
CA VAL A 202 1.18 -9.62 -11.46
C VAL A 202 1.67 -8.63 -10.42
N THR A 203 2.90 -8.14 -10.60
CA THR A 203 3.47 -7.11 -9.71
C THR A 203 3.11 -5.73 -10.21
N ILE A 204 2.59 -4.89 -9.32
CA ILE A 204 2.22 -3.51 -9.58
C ILE A 204 3.17 -2.60 -8.78
N PRO A 205 4.14 -1.94 -9.43
CA PRO A 205 5.04 -1.01 -8.74
C PRO A 205 4.37 0.35 -8.57
N ILE A 206 4.46 0.89 -7.35
CA ILE A 206 4.14 2.29 -7.04
C ILE A 206 5.36 2.92 -6.37
N SER A 207 5.55 4.23 -6.53
CA SER A 207 6.63 4.98 -5.91
C SER A 207 6.07 5.97 -4.89
N VAL A 208 6.77 6.15 -3.77
CA VAL A 208 6.51 7.22 -2.82
C VAL A 208 7.55 8.29 -3.04
N GLU A 209 7.08 9.51 -3.31
CA GLU A 209 7.94 10.66 -3.63
C GLU A 209 8.83 11.06 -2.47
N GLU A 210 10.03 11.52 -2.82
CA GLU A 210 10.91 12.23 -1.88
C GLU A 210 10.33 13.61 -1.59
N GLU A 211 10.20 13.96 -0.31
CA GLU A 211 9.69 15.28 0.10
C GLU A 211 10.45 15.81 1.31
N ALA A 212 10.32 17.10 1.59
CA ALA A 212 10.73 17.66 2.87
C ALA A 212 9.67 17.36 3.91
N ASP A 213 10.06 16.80 5.05
CA ASP A 213 9.18 16.56 6.20
C ASP A 213 9.76 17.23 7.43
N PHE A 214 8.92 17.63 8.39
CA PHE A 214 9.39 18.42 9.51
C PHE A 214 8.92 17.87 10.84
N GLU A 215 9.84 17.84 11.79
CA GLU A 215 9.55 17.55 13.19
C GLU A 215 10.02 18.68 14.11
N ILE A 216 9.30 18.85 15.24
CA ILE A 216 9.72 19.76 16.31
C ILE A 216 10.61 18.97 17.24
N VAL A 217 11.92 19.28 17.22
CA VAL A 217 12.91 18.60 18.05
C VAL A 217 13.16 19.26 19.40
N ASN A 218 12.85 20.58 19.53
CA ASN A 218 13.02 21.29 20.78
C ASN A 218 12.08 22.51 20.87
N VAL A 219 11.58 22.77 22.08
CA VAL A 219 10.80 23.98 22.40
C VAL A 219 11.34 24.54 23.70
N THR A 220 11.76 25.81 23.70
CA THR A 220 12.23 26.53 24.89
C THR A 220 11.57 27.88 25.00
N GLY A 221 11.36 28.34 26.23
CA GLY A 221 10.76 29.61 26.55
C GLY A 221 10.02 29.54 27.89
N GLU A 222 9.80 30.70 28.48
CA GLU A 222 9.00 30.83 29.68
C GLU A 222 7.79 31.69 29.36
N LEU A 223 6.59 31.18 29.62
CA LEU A 223 5.34 31.89 29.46
C LEU A 223 4.68 32.03 30.82
N ILE A 224 4.50 33.29 31.25
CA ILE A 224 3.89 33.65 32.55
C ILE A 224 2.55 34.31 32.29
N ALA A 225 1.52 33.92 33.00
CA ALA A 225 0.19 34.53 32.90
C ALA A 225 0.25 36.06 33.11
N GLY A 226 -0.36 36.82 32.18
CA GLY A 226 -0.36 38.28 32.14
C GLY A 226 0.88 38.92 31.51
N GLU A 227 1.89 38.15 31.10
CA GLU A 227 3.16 38.68 30.55
C GLU A 227 3.35 38.30 29.08
N GLU A 228 4.33 38.96 28.46
CA GLU A 228 4.84 38.60 27.14
C GLU A 228 6.12 37.75 27.30
N GLY A 229 6.22 36.66 26.59
CA GLY A 229 7.37 35.76 26.59
C GLY A 229 7.84 35.42 25.18
N LEU A 230 9.12 35.01 25.08
CA LEU A 230 9.70 34.48 23.83
C LEU A 230 9.70 32.96 23.88
N VAL A 231 9.25 32.37 22.77
CA VAL A 231 9.26 30.93 22.54
C VAL A 231 10.20 30.65 21.38
N HIS A 232 11.19 29.79 21.61
CA HIS A 232 12.08 29.30 20.56
C HIS A 232 11.70 27.87 20.23
N VAL A 233 11.41 27.61 18.97
CA VAL A 233 11.04 26.32 18.44
C VAL A 233 12.08 25.88 17.43
N THR A 234 12.67 24.71 17.64
CA THR A 234 13.63 24.11 16.71
C THR A 234 12.90 23.09 15.86
N TYR A 235 12.92 23.29 14.56
CA TYR A 235 12.40 22.39 13.55
C TYR A 235 13.54 21.66 12.88
N GLU A 236 13.39 20.38 12.60
CA GLU A 236 14.32 19.54 11.83
C GLU A 236 13.62 19.10 10.56
N ASN A 237 14.32 19.18 9.43
CA ASN A 237 13.87 18.53 8.20
C ASN A 237 14.25 17.04 8.26
N THR A 238 13.28 16.19 8.53
CA THR A 238 13.44 14.73 8.63
C THR A 238 13.19 14.02 7.31
N GLY A 239 12.76 14.77 6.28
CA GLY A 239 12.55 14.27 4.91
C GLY A 239 13.83 14.10 4.12
N GLU A 240 13.68 13.68 2.87
CA GLU A 240 14.79 13.41 1.93
C GLU A 240 15.15 14.63 1.09
N MET A 241 14.24 15.60 0.94
CA MET A 241 14.41 16.76 0.07
C MET A 241 14.67 18.05 0.86
N PRO A 242 15.50 18.98 0.33
CA PRO A 242 15.68 20.28 0.96
C PRO A 242 14.45 21.16 0.77
N ALA A 243 14.09 21.89 1.83
CA ALA A 243 13.09 22.96 1.78
C ALA A 243 13.79 24.30 1.56
N LYS A 244 13.41 25.05 0.52
CA LYS A 244 13.93 26.39 0.24
C LYS A 244 12.96 27.46 0.73
N ASP A 245 13.48 28.62 1.11
CA ASP A 245 12.71 29.80 1.55
C ASP A 245 11.61 29.48 2.58
N ALA A 246 11.92 28.50 3.45
CA ALA A 246 11.00 28.02 4.46
C ALA A 246 10.57 29.12 5.43
N THR A 247 9.27 29.23 5.65
CA THR A 247 8.65 30.16 6.59
C THR A 247 7.65 29.40 7.44
N VAL A 248 7.87 29.37 8.75
CA VAL A 248 6.92 28.75 9.68
C VAL A 248 5.87 29.76 10.08
N ARG A 249 4.64 29.31 10.17
CA ARG A 249 3.50 30.04 10.69
C ARG A 249 2.89 29.32 11.88
N ILE A 250 2.57 30.08 12.94
CA ILE A 250 1.83 29.54 14.09
C ILE A 250 0.38 30.02 14.10
N THR A 251 -0.50 29.15 14.59
CA THR A 251 -1.89 29.52 14.87
C THR A 251 -2.12 29.43 16.37
N VAL A 252 -2.31 30.59 16.99
CA VAL A 252 -2.56 30.71 18.42
C VAL A 252 -4.06 30.83 18.70
N SER A 253 -4.44 30.39 19.89
CA SER A 253 -5.80 30.56 20.44
C SER A 253 -5.70 30.89 21.92
N ASP A 254 -6.82 31.29 22.54
CA ASP A 254 -6.86 31.56 23.97
C ASP A 254 -6.18 30.46 24.77
N PRO A 255 -5.33 30.83 25.72
CA PRO A 255 -5.07 32.15 26.32
C PRO A 255 -3.91 32.93 25.67
N PHE A 256 -3.45 32.56 24.47
CA PHE A 256 -2.31 33.20 23.80
C PHE A 256 -2.77 34.17 22.71
N SER A 257 -2.00 35.23 22.56
CA SER A 257 -2.09 36.13 21.40
C SER A 257 -0.69 36.50 20.92
N THR A 258 -0.56 36.80 19.63
CA THR A 258 0.67 37.29 19.01
C THR A 258 0.37 38.37 17.97
N THR A 259 1.32 39.24 17.72
CA THR A 259 1.28 40.22 16.63
C THR A 259 2.14 39.79 15.43
N ASP A 260 2.99 38.78 15.64
CA ASP A 260 3.88 38.22 14.63
C ASP A 260 3.77 36.69 14.71
N ASP A 261 3.00 36.15 13.79
CA ASP A 261 2.66 34.72 13.73
C ASP A 261 3.59 33.95 12.76
N GLN A 262 4.58 34.61 12.14
CA GLN A 262 5.46 34.01 11.14
C GLN A 262 6.94 34.22 11.51
N ALA A 263 7.76 33.24 11.14
CA ALA A 263 9.21 33.34 11.25
C ALA A 263 9.88 32.72 10.02
N PHE A 264 10.83 33.44 9.42
CA PHE A 264 11.63 32.94 8.31
C PHE A 264 12.71 31.99 8.82
N LEU A 265 12.77 30.78 8.26
CA LEU A 265 13.72 29.73 8.60
C LEU A 265 14.86 29.60 7.58
N GLY A 266 14.67 30.13 6.36
CA GLY A 266 15.62 29.97 5.27
C GLY A 266 15.53 28.64 4.57
N SER A 267 16.67 28.18 4.02
CA SER A 267 16.73 26.85 3.42
C SER A 267 17.15 25.82 4.45
N ILE A 268 16.46 24.68 4.51
CA ILE A 268 16.69 23.61 5.48
C ILE A 268 16.97 22.32 4.71
N ALA A 269 18.23 21.86 4.73
CA ALA A 269 18.60 20.60 4.09
C ALA A 269 18.11 19.38 4.91
N PRO A 270 18.02 18.19 4.30
CA PRO A 270 17.74 16.95 5.03
C PRO A 270 18.64 16.77 6.27
N GLY A 271 18.03 16.53 7.43
CA GLY A 271 18.70 16.40 8.72
C GLY A 271 19.22 17.74 9.32
N GLU A 272 18.91 18.88 8.72
CA GLU A 272 19.29 20.20 9.23
C GLU A 272 18.20 20.77 10.13
N ASN A 273 18.65 21.56 11.14
CA ASN A 273 17.77 22.22 12.11
C ASN A 273 17.69 23.72 11.84
N ALA A 274 16.49 24.28 12.00
CA ALA A 274 16.26 25.72 11.98
C ALA A 274 15.46 26.16 13.22
N VAL A 275 15.73 27.35 13.73
CA VAL A 275 15.11 27.88 14.96
C VAL A 275 14.21 29.06 14.62
N ALA A 276 12.93 28.93 14.94
CA ALA A 276 11.98 30.03 14.93
C ALA A 276 11.85 30.65 16.31
N THR A 277 11.65 31.96 16.39
CA THR A 277 11.38 32.69 17.63
C THR A 277 10.08 33.45 17.51
N PHE A 278 9.15 33.16 18.42
CA PHE A 278 7.85 33.80 18.50
C PHE A 278 7.70 34.59 19.78
N LYS A 279 7.10 35.76 19.68
CA LYS A 279 6.72 36.58 20.83
C LYS A 279 5.24 36.34 21.12
N LEU A 280 4.93 35.72 22.25
CA LEU A 280 3.58 35.42 22.70
C LEU A 280 3.20 36.27 23.89
N LYS A 281 1.96 36.76 23.90
CA LYS A 281 1.34 37.37 25.06
C LYS A 281 0.36 36.35 25.69
N VAL A 282 0.46 36.16 26.98
CA VAL A 282 -0.40 35.26 27.76
C VAL A 282 -1.47 36.08 28.49
N ASP A 283 -2.73 35.64 28.41
CA ASP A 283 -3.82 36.25 29.18
C ASP A 283 -3.57 36.12 30.69
N ASP A 284 -3.97 37.12 31.50
CA ASP A 284 -3.77 37.14 32.92
C ASP A 284 -4.61 36.08 33.68
N THR A 285 -5.67 35.60 33.05
CA THR A 285 -6.54 34.52 33.53
C THR A 285 -6.08 33.14 33.14
N ALA A 286 -4.95 33.01 32.44
CA ALA A 286 -4.43 31.74 31.97
C ALA A 286 -4.13 30.78 33.11
N THR A 287 -4.64 29.56 33.04
CA THR A 287 -4.35 28.50 34.01
C THR A 287 -2.99 27.88 33.78
N PRO A 288 -2.15 27.68 34.80
CA PRO A 288 -0.84 27.01 34.67
C PRO A 288 -1.03 25.56 34.23
N LYS A 289 -0.63 25.26 33.01
CA LYS A 289 -0.66 23.92 32.40
C LYS A 289 0.10 23.89 31.08
N MET A 290 0.24 22.71 30.52
CA MET A 290 0.73 22.53 29.16
C MET A 290 -0.33 22.94 28.15
N TYR A 291 0.05 23.76 27.19
CA TYR A 291 -0.77 24.18 26.06
C TYR A 291 -0.16 23.73 24.75
N GLY A 292 -1.00 23.56 23.74
CA GLY A 292 -0.59 23.27 22.36
C GLY A 292 -0.85 24.45 21.45
N ILE A 293 0.14 24.83 20.67
CA ILE A 293 0.05 25.81 19.58
C ILE A 293 0.33 25.07 18.30
N THR A 294 -0.47 25.32 17.27
CA THR A 294 -0.31 24.68 15.96
C THR A 294 0.68 25.46 15.11
N SER A 295 1.57 24.77 14.39
CA SER A 295 2.48 25.35 13.40
C SER A 295 2.45 24.58 12.10
N GLU A 296 2.74 25.27 11.00
CA GLU A 296 2.93 24.73 9.65
C GLU A 296 4.08 25.48 8.98
N ILE A 297 4.82 24.82 8.10
CA ILE A 297 5.93 25.41 7.35
C ILE A 297 5.55 25.49 5.89
N LYS A 298 5.54 26.71 5.33
CA LYS A 298 5.49 26.93 3.89
C LYS A 298 6.92 26.99 3.37
N TYR A 299 7.21 26.26 2.29
CA TYR A 299 8.52 26.22 1.66
C TYR A 299 8.39 26.05 0.14
N GLU A 300 9.49 26.26 -0.58
CA GLU A 300 9.64 25.96 -1.99
C GLU A 300 10.43 24.66 -2.14
N ASP A 301 9.91 23.70 -2.92
CA ASP A 301 10.60 22.45 -3.23
C ASP A 301 11.75 22.65 -4.22
N VAL A 302 12.37 21.57 -4.67
CA VAL A 302 13.52 21.63 -5.61
C VAL A 302 13.14 22.13 -6.99
N ASP A 303 11.87 21.91 -7.38
CA ASP A 303 11.31 22.28 -8.67
C ASP A 303 10.73 23.71 -8.70
N GLY A 304 10.72 24.36 -7.54
CA GLY A 304 10.24 25.73 -7.37
C GLY A 304 8.73 25.82 -7.15
N HIS A 305 8.10 24.75 -6.65
CA HIS A 305 6.69 24.78 -6.29
C HIS A 305 6.53 25.11 -4.81
N ASP A 306 5.51 25.92 -4.50
CA ASP A 306 5.09 26.20 -3.13
C ASP A 306 4.48 24.94 -2.48
N GLN A 307 5.04 24.50 -1.34
CA GLN A 307 4.58 23.39 -0.54
C GLN A 307 4.25 23.85 0.89
N ILE A 308 3.41 23.07 1.57
CA ILE A 308 3.03 23.31 2.97
C ILE A 308 3.17 21.97 3.73
N SER A 309 3.90 22.00 4.84
CA SER A 309 4.10 20.83 5.69
C SER A 309 2.81 20.36 6.36
N ASP A 310 2.82 19.13 6.84
CA ASP A 310 1.86 18.68 7.84
C ASP A 310 1.86 19.62 9.06
N THR A 311 0.70 19.66 9.73
CA THR A 311 0.50 20.47 10.92
C THR A 311 1.23 19.86 12.12
N MET A 312 2.12 20.64 12.74
CA MET A 312 2.88 20.25 13.94
C MET A 312 2.34 20.93 15.18
N LYS A 313 2.50 20.31 16.35
CA LYS A 313 2.04 20.83 17.63
C LYS A 313 3.20 21.24 18.53
N ILE A 314 3.36 22.55 18.76
CA ILE A 314 4.26 23.12 19.73
C ILE A 314 3.62 22.94 21.11
N THR A 315 4.29 22.26 22.05
CA THR A 315 3.80 22.08 23.41
C THR A 315 4.66 22.93 24.37
N ILE A 316 4.02 23.83 25.12
CA ILE A 316 4.71 24.74 26.04
C ILE A 316 3.92 24.89 27.35
N GLU A 317 4.66 25.00 28.46
CA GLU A 317 4.11 25.20 29.79
C GLU A 317 3.90 26.69 30.09
N THR A 318 2.75 27.01 30.66
CA THR A 318 2.46 28.36 31.19
C THR A 318 2.52 28.32 32.72
N GLN A 319 3.19 29.31 33.30
CA GLN A 319 3.36 29.47 34.75
C GLN A 319 2.37 30.51 35.31
N GLU A 320 2.11 30.42 36.60
CA GLU A 320 1.31 31.44 37.30
C GLU A 320 2.01 32.80 37.30
N ALA A 321 1.23 33.86 37.23
CA ALA A 321 1.75 35.20 37.47
C ALA A 321 2.42 35.24 38.85
N SER A 322 3.69 35.65 38.87
CA SER A 322 4.37 35.82 40.16
C SER A 322 3.68 36.95 40.94
N SER A 323 2.85 36.57 41.92
CA SER A 323 2.31 37.53 42.86
C SER A 323 3.49 38.15 43.62
N GLY A 324 3.83 39.36 43.25
CA GLY A 324 4.94 40.09 43.86
C GLY A 324 4.69 40.33 45.34
N LEU A 325 5.14 39.43 46.18
CA LEU A 325 5.40 39.64 47.61
C LEU A 325 6.44 38.58 48.06
N GLY A 326 7.69 39.03 48.23
CA GLY A 326 8.67 38.29 49.02
C GLY A 326 9.87 37.71 48.25
N GLN A 327 10.97 38.47 48.23
CA GLN A 327 12.30 37.91 48.06
C GLN A 327 12.49 36.66 48.93
N SER A 328 12.59 35.51 48.34
CA SER A 328 13.36 34.42 48.93
C SER A 328 14.08 33.67 47.83
N THR A 329 15.37 33.85 47.84
CA THR A 329 16.39 33.09 47.13
C THR A 329 16.13 31.59 47.38
N GLY A 330 15.58 30.88 46.40
CA GLY A 330 15.33 29.45 46.51
C GLY A 330 15.49 28.78 45.19
N MET A 331 16.66 28.22 44.98
CA MET A 331 17.02 27.05 44.17
C MET A 331 16.13 26.72 42.97
N ILE A 332 16.58 27.15 41.78
CA ILE A 332 16.09 26.65 40.50
C ILE A 332 16.57 25.21 40.33
N LEU A 333 15.72 24.25 40.55
CA LEU A 333 15.91 22.88 40.12
C LEU A 333 15.41 22.79 38.67
N THR A 334 16.36 22.91 37.73
CA THR A 334 16.16 22.58 36.33
C THR A 334 15.79 21.11 36.17
N LEU A 335 14.51 20.85 35.95
CA LEU A 335 14.02 19.57 35.42
C LEU A 335 13.98 19.67 33.90
N VAL A 336 15.21 19.63 33.30
CA VAL A 336 15.36 19.48 31.87
C VAL A 336 15.26 17.99 31.52
N GLY A 337 14.31 17.65 30.71
CA GLY A 337 14.45 16.59 29.72
C GLY A 337 14.29 15.16 30.17
N LEU A 338 13.13 14.63 29.92
CA LEU A 338 12.91 13.17 29.83
C LEU A 338 11.89 12.82 28.75
N VAL A 339 12.14 13.25 27.52
CA VAL A 339 11.50 12.64 26.35
C VAL A 339 12.52 12.35 25.23
N GLY A 340 13.74 12.91 25.30
CA GLY A 340 14.79 12.65 24.30
C GLY A 340 15.69 11.43 24.55
N VAL A 341 15.52 10.67 25.64
CA VAL A 341 16.49 9.60 26.03
C VAL A 341 16.04 8.20 25.62
N GLY A 342 14.81 8.01 25.14
CA GLY A 342 14.30 6.70 24.72
C GLY A 342 14.93 6.16 23.43
N GLY A 343 15.27 7.04 22.47
CA GLY A 343 15.78 6.62 21.16
C GLY A 343 17.28 6.31 21.16
N LEU A 344 18.08 7.13 21.84
CA LEU A 344 19.54 6.95 21.87
C LEU A 344 20.01 5.80 22.79
N GLY A 345 19.24 5.48 23.84
CA GLY A 345 19.51 4.33 24.72
C GLY A 345 19.35 2.98 24.03
N PHE A 346 18.42 2.86 23.09
CA PHE A 346 18.15 1.60 22.40
C PHE A 346 19.22 1.28 21.34
N VAL A 347 19.76 2.30 20.66
CA VAL A 347 20.84 2.12 19.68
C VAL A 347 22.18 1.82 20.37
N GLY A 348 22.44 2.46 21.53
CA GLY A 348 23.65 2.20 22.33
C GLY A 348 23.68 0.79 22.94
N TYR A 349 22.53 0.31 23.41
CA TYR A 349 22.43 -1.03 23.99
C TYR A 349 22.64 -2.15 22.95
N ARG A 350 22.21 -1.92 21.72
CA ARG A 350 22.40 -2.91 20.62
C ARG A 350 23.84 -3.00 20.13
N LYS A 351 24.61 -1.90 20.24
CA LYS A 351 26.02 -1.86 19.84
C LYS A 351 26.96 -2.47 20.90
N LEU A 352 26.60 -2.39 22.18
CA LEU A 352 27.35 -3.04 23.27
C LEU A 352 27.19 -4.55 23.29
N LYS A 353 25.99 -5.08 22.95
CA LYS A 353 25.72 -6.51 22.92
C LYS A 353 26.33 -7.23 21.70
N SER A 354 26.72 -6.50 20.66
CA SER A 354 27.39 -7.06 19.47
C SER A 354 28.91 -7.25 19.66
N ASN A 355 29.52 -6.57 20.63
CA ASN A 355 30.96 -6.69 20.90
C ASN A 355 31.30 -7.83 21.89
N ASP A 356 30.37 -8.22 22.78
CA ASP A 356 30.61 -9.33 23.74
C ASP A 356 30.55 -10.72 23.11
N SER A 357 30.05 -10.83 21.87
CA SER A 357 29.93 -12.13 21.16
C SER A 357 31.15 -12.47 20.26
N MET A 358 32.17 -11.61 20.18
CA MET A 358 33.39 -11.85 19.39
C MET A 358 34.64 -12.17 20.20
N GLU A 359 34.58 -12.12 21.52
CA GLU A 359 35.72 -12.47 22.37
C GLU A 359 35.74 -13.94 22.87
N GLU A 360 34.70 -14.74 22.66
CA GLU A 360 34.60 -16.12 23.11
C GLU A 360 34.96 -17.22 22.07
N MET A 361 35.45 -16.84 20.87
CA MET A 361 35.87 -17.85 19.86
C MET A 361 37.35 -17.76 19.47
N GLY A 362 38.21 -17.49 20.43
CA GLY A 362 39.64 -17.38 20.18
C GLY A 362 40.52 -18.08 21.22
N GLU A 363 40.11 -19.21 21.80
CA GLU A 363 41.01 -20.07 22.55
C GLU A 363 40.41 -21.50 22.71
N ASN A 364 40.75 -22.38 21.74
CA ASN A 364 41.11 -23.78 21.93
C ASN A 364 41.36 -24.45 20.57
#